data_b7f7e5f5712619633e8c54dddcafb0d0
#
_entry.id   b7f7e5f5712619633e8c54dddcafb0d0
#
_cell.length_a   1.000
_cell.length_b   1.000
_cell.length_c   1.000
_cell.angle_alpha   90.00
_cell.angle_beta   90.00
_cell.angle_gamma   90.00
#
_symmetry.space_group_name_H-M   'P 1'
#
loop_
_entity.id
_entity.type
_entity.pdbx_description
1 polymer ?
#
loop_
_entity_poly.entity_id
_entity_poly.type
_entity_poly.pdbx_seq_one_letter_code
_entity_poly.pdbx_strand_id
1 'polypeptide(L)'
;MTTFSRDVLNLDLEAKAQELSSKLSDAVLKTLKRRGLVVAVSGGIDSACVAALAVRALGPKRVFGLLLPERDSADESTLYGRKLCEKLGIEYALVDIAPMLEAAGCYREREAAVASVDPDFRPGMPWKIVSTTNRLETDVVNTFSVVVRRPNGHEVKTRLTPRAYLQIVAATNFKQRTRKMMEYFHADRLVFAVSGTPNLLEYDQGFFVKLGDGAADVKPIAGLYKTQVYALARHLGVIEEICSRAPTTDTYSLAQSQEDFYFALPYPTLDLILWAKNHDVPPAEVGRVLGFTEQQVLRVYEDIEQKRRSTAYLHMPPVLLDDVQL
;
A
#
# COMPACT_ATOMS: atom_id res chain seq x y z
N MET A 1 13.45 -4.10 -29.42
CA MET A 1 12.43 -3.52 -28.52
C MET A 1 11.31 -4.54 -28.37
N THR A 2 10.89 -4.85 -27.16
CA THR A 2 9.77 -5.79 -26.93
C THR A 2 8.49 -5.12 -27.41
N THR A 3 7.76 -5.74 -28.34
CA THR A 3 6.45 -5.23 -28.78
C THR A 3 5.47 -5.26 -27.63
N PHE A 4 4.73 -4.18 -27.41
CA PHE A 4 3.74 -4.10 -26.33
C PHE A 4 2.59 -5.09 -26.57
N SER A 5 2.31 -5.90 -25.58
CA SER A 5 1.21 -6.87 -25.59
C SER A 5 0.67 -7.05 -24.16
N ARG A 6 -0.45 -7.77 -24.01
CA ARG A 6 -0.99 -8.12 -22.68
C ARG A 6 -0.09 -9.05 -21.86
N ASP A 7 0.90 -9.67 -22.51
CA ASP A 7 1.79 -10.67 -21.90
C ASP A 7 3.12 -10.09 -21.42
N VAL A 8 3.36 -8.77 -21.58
CA VAL A 8 4.64 -8.13 -21.20
C VAL A 8 4.93 -8.22 -19.68
N LEU A 9 3.91 -8.50 -18.87
CA LEU A 9 4.05 -8.68 -17.43
C LEU A 9 4.24 -10.15 -17.00
N ASN A 10 4.18 -11.10 -17.93
CA ASN A 10 4.38 -12.50 -17.61
C ASN A 10 5.82 -12.74 -17.13
N LEU A 11 5.94 -13.52 -16.05
CA LEU A 11 7.21 -13.86 -15.42
C LEU A 11 7.41 -15.36 -15.34
N ASP A 12 8.66 -15.79 -15.42
CA ASP A 12 9.07 -17.07 -14.84
C ASP A 12 9.06 -16.89 -13.31
N LEU A 13 8.01 -17.41 -12.67
CA LEU A 13 7.75 -17.20 -11.24
C LEU A 13 8.81 -17.85 -10.36
N GLU A 14 9.30 -19.04 -10.74
CA GLU A 14 10.34 -19.72 -9.94
C GLU A 14 11.69 -18.99 -10.07
N ALA A 15 12.09 -18.59 -11.26
CA ALA A 15 13.30 -17.82 -11.48
C ALA A 15 13.24 -16.47 -10.74
N LYS A 16 12.09 -15.79 -10.78
CA LYS A 16 11.88 -14.53 -10.06
C LYS A 16 11.88 -14.70 -8.54
N ALA A 17 11.23 -15.74 -8.02
CA ALA A 17 11.26 -16.06 -6.60
C ALA A 17 12.69 -16.34 -6.12
N GLN A 18 13.46 -17.11 -6.89
CA GLN A 18 14.85 -17.41 -6.57
C GLN A 18 15.74 -16.15 -6.59
N GLU A 19 15.59 -15.31 -7.62
CA GLU A 19 16.31 -14.04 -7.74
C GLU A 19 16.05 -13.14 -6.53
N LEU A 20 14.77 -12.89 -6.21
CA LEU A 20 14.38 -12.01 -5.12
C LEU A 20 14.77 -12.57 -3.76
N SER A 21 14.65 -13.89 -3.54
CA SER A 21 15.07 -14.54 -2.29
C SER A 21 16.57 -14.40 -2.07
N SER A 22 17.38 -14.61 -3.11
CA SER A 22 18.84 -14.45 -3.03
C SER A 22 19.22 -13.00 -2.70
N LYS A 23 18.66 -12.03 -3.44
CA LYS A 23 18.89 -10.60 -3.21
C LYS A 23 18.45 -10.16 -1.81
N LEU A 24 17.30 -10.67 -1.31
CA LEU A 24 16.80 -10.34 0.02
C LEU A 24 17.71 -10.90 1.11
N SER A 25 18.17 -12.15 0.97
CA SER A 25 19.12 -12.77 1.91
C SER A 25 20.42 -11.96 1.96
N ASP A 26 20.99 -11.60 0.83
CA ASP A 26 22.22 -10.80 0.76
C ASP A 26 22.04 -9.41 1.34
N ALA A 27 20.92 -8.74 1.05
CA ALA A 27 20.60 -7.43 1.62
C ALA A 27 20.53 -7.49 3.16
N VAL A 28 19.78 -8.45 3.70
CA VAL A 28 19.61 -8.57 5.18
C VAL A 28 20.89 -8.98 5.88
N LEU A 29 21.55 -10.05 5.40
CA LEU A 29 22.64 -10.68 6.14
C LEU A 29 24.00 -10.04 5.86
N LYS A 30 24.26 -9.60 4.62
CA LYS A 30 25.58 -9.07 4.22
C LYS A 30 25.62 -7.55 4.23
N THR A 31 24.60 -6.87 3.63
CA THR A 31 24.60 -5.40 3.51
C THR A 31 24.17 -4.74 4.82
N LEU A 32 23.00 -5.09 5.32
CA LEU A 32 22.43 -4.53 6.55
C LEU A 32 23.03 -5.16 7.81
N LYS A 33 23.67 -6.32 7.69
CA LYS A 33 24.26 -7.09 8.81
C LYS A 33 23.23 -7.33 9.93
N ARG A 34 22.00 -7.67 9.56
CA ARG A 34 20.92 -8.02 10.47
C ARG A 34 20.71 -9.53 10.51
N ARG A 35 20.14 -10.02 11.62
CA ARG A 35 20.00 -11.47 11.87
C ARG A 35 18.73 -12.05 11.22
N GLY A 36 17.77 -11.21 10.82
CA GLY A 36 16.49 -11.59 10.27
C GLY A 36 15.66 -10.38 9.84
N LEU A 37 14.36 -10.58 9.65
CA LEU A 37 13.45 -9.60 9.09
C LEU A 37 12.14 -9.55 9.89
N VAL A 38 11.69 -8.34 10.25
CA VAL A 38 10.34 -8.07 10.75
C VAL A 38 9.45 -7.73 9.56
N VAL A 39 8.29 -8.36 9.47
CA VAL A 39 7.28 -8.12 8.43
C VAL A 39 5.94 -7.80 9.09
N ALA A 40 5.39 -6.61 8.84
CA ALA A 40 4.00 -6.32 9.20
C ALA A 40 3.06 -7.09 8.28
N VAL A 41 2.29 -8.02 8.84
CA VAL A 41 1.37 -8.90 8.11
C VAL A 41 -0.04 -8.37 8.28
N SER A 42 -0.51 -7.61 7.28
CA SER A 42 -1.83 -6.96 7.31
C SER A 42 -3.00 -7.85 6.89
N GLY A 43 -2.73 -9.08 6.44
CA GLY A 43 -3.73 -9.93 5.79
C GLY A 43 -4.02 -9.55 4.33
N GLY A 44 -3.30 -8.57 3.76
CA GLY A 44 -3.32 -8.22 2.34
C GLY A 44 -2.25 -8.94 1.55
N ILE A 45 -2.42 -9.01 0.21
CA ILE A 45 -1.60 -9.79 -0.70
C ILE A 45 -0.12 -9.37 -0.71
N ASP A 46 0.18 -8.05 -0.62
CA ASP A 46 1.55 -7.53 -0.68
C ASP A 46 2.35 -8.00 0.53
N SER A 47 1.83 -7.77 1.74
CA SER A 47 2.46 -8.20 2.98
C SER A 47 2.61 -9.72 3.07
N ALA A 48 1.64 -10.47 2.54
CA ALA A 48 1.66 -11.91 2.49
C ALA A 48 2.74 -12.44 1.52
N CYS A 49 2.86 -11.83 0.34
CA CYS A 49 3.91 -12.14 -0.62
C CYS A 49 5.30 -11.87 -0.03
N VAL A 50 5.48 -10.73 0.65
CA VAL A 50 6.74 -10.37 1.32
C VAL A 50 7.08 -11.37 2.43
N ALA A 51 6.12 -11.76 3.28
CA ALA A 51 6.35 -12.73 4.35
C ALA A 51 6.76 -14.10 3.80
N ALA A 52 6.08 -14.61 2.76
CA ALA A 52 6.43 -15.86 2.12
C ALA A 52 7.81 -15.81 1.45
N LEU A 53 8.13 -14.72 0.75
CA LEU A 53 9.44 -14.50 0.15
C LEU A 53 10.55 -14.42 1.21
N ALA A 54 10.29 -13.74 2.33
CA ALA A 54 11.22 -13.64 3.44
C ALA A 54 11.53 -15.02 4.06
N VAL A 55 10.52 -15.87 4.23
CA VAL A 55 10.69 -17.24 4.72
C VAL A 55 11.50 -18.07 3.72
N ARG A 56 11.25 -17.94 2.43
CA ARG A 56 12.05 -18.59 1.38
C ARG A 56 13.51 -18.14 1.43
N ALA A 57 13.76 -16.86 1.68
CA ALA A 57 15.10 -16.25 1.68
C ALA A 57 15.93 -16.56 2.93
N LEU A 58 15.30 -16.56 4.10
CA LEU A 58 16.01 -16.54 5.41
C LEU A 58 15.67 -17.76 6.29
N GLY A 59 14.62 -18.49 5.94
CA GLY A 59 14.03 -19.53 6.80
C GLY A 59 13.12 -18.95 7.90
N PRO A 60 12.14 -19.75 8.39
CA PRO A 60 11.08 -19.25 9.28
C PRO A 60 11.60 -18.70 10.61
N LYS A 61 12.71 -19.21 11.15
CA LYS A 61 13.30 -18.75 12.41
C LYS A 61 13.91 -17.35 12.35
N ARG A 62 14.09 -16.78 11.15
CA ARG A 62 14.67 -15.44 10.94
C ARG A 62 13.66 -14.45 10.38
N VAL A 63 12.36 -14.79 10.44
CA VAL A 63 11.26 -13.92 10.07
C VAL A 63 10.33 -13.78 11.25
N PHE A 64 10.00 -12.55 11.61
CA PHE A 64 9.05 -12.24 12.68
C PHE A 64 7.85 -11.51 12.11
N GLY A 65 6.67 -12.09 12.24
CA GLY A 65 5.41 -11.52 11.80
C GLY A 65 4.86 -10.53 12.81
N LEU A 66 4.29 -9.42 12.36
CA LEU A 66 3.67 -8.45 13.27
C LEU A 66 2.27 -8.07 12.76
N LEU A 67 1.25 -8.39 13.54
CA LEU A 67 -0.14 -8.04 13.27
C LEU A 67 -0.53 -6.82 14.11
N LEU A 68 -0.93 -5.74 13.46
CA LEU A 68 -1.14 -4.42 14.05
C LEU A 68 -2.55 -3.90 13.76
N PRO A 69 -3.61 -4.57 14.25
CA PRO A 69 -4.97 -4.09 14.10
C PRO A 69 -5.20 -2.77 14.84
N GLU A 70 -6.21 -2.04 14.39
CA GLU A 70 -6.74 -0.84 15.04
C GLU A 70 -8.25 -0.76 14.81
N ARG A 71 -8.92 0.28 15.32
CA ARG A 71 -10.39 0.41 15.35
C ARG A 71 -11.10 0.18 14.01
N ASP A 72 -10.50 0.64 12.91
CA ASP A 72 -11.09 0.54 11.57
C ASP A 72 -10.59 -0.69 10.78
N SER A 73 -9.74 -1.55 11.39
CA SER A 73 -9.26 -2.78 10.75
C SER A 73 -10.35 -3.83 10.69
N ALA A 74 -10.46 -4.52 9.56
CA ALA A 74 -11.37 -5.65 9.44
C ALA A 74 -10.86 -6.86 10.26
N ASP A 75 -11.74 -7.52 10.99
CA ASP A 75 -11.42 -8.73 11.79
C ASP A 75 -10.81 -9.84 10.92
N GLU A 76 -11.31 -9.98 9.70
CA GLU A 76 -10.80 -10.94 8.71
C GLU A 76 -9.35 -10.70 8.35
N SER A 77 -8.90 -9.44 8.29
CA SER A 77 -7.50 -9.08 8.00
C SER A 77 -6.56 -9.66 9.05
N THR A 78 -6.93 -9.54 10.33
CA THR A 78 -6.16 -10.12 11.45
C THR A 78 -6.20 -11.65 11.44
N LEU A 79 -7.36 -12.23 11.14
CA LEU A 79 -7.53 -13.69 11.03
C LEU A 79 -6.64 -14.28 9.92
N TYR A 80 -6.64 -13.68 8.74
CA TYR A 80 -5.84 -14.16 7.60
C TYR A 80 -4.34 -13.94 7.83
N GLY A 81 -3.97 -12.83 8.46
CA GLY A 81 -2.58 -12.60 8.85
C GLY A 81 -2.06 -13.67 9.81
N ARG A 82 -2.88 -14.06 10.81
CA ARG A 82 -2.55 -15.14 11.75
C ARG A 82 -2.40 -16.48 11.04
N LYS A 83 -3.41 -16.89 10.25
CA LYS A 83 -3.36 -18.13 9.45
C LYS A 83 -2.11 -18.21 8.57
N LEU A 84 -1.72 -17.10 7.96
CA LEU A 84 -0.51 -17.03 7.15
C LEU A 84 0.75 -17.26 7.98
N CYS A 85 0.90 -16.58 9.12
CA CYS A 85 2.05 -16.75 10.01
C CYS A 85 2.17 -18.21 10.49
N GLU A 86 1.06 -18.82 10.87
CA GLU A 86 0.99 -20.23 11.28
C GLU A 86 1.40 -21.18 10.13
N LYS A 87 0.87 -20.96 8.91
CA LYS A 87 1.24 -21.72 7.72
C LYS A 87 2.72 -21.60 7.38
N LEU A 88 3.28 -20.40 7.49
CA LEU A 88 4.69 -20.14 7.22
C LEU A 88 5.62 -20.63 8.37
N GLY A 89 5.08 -21.02 9.51
CA GLY A 89 5.84 -21.45 10.68
C GLY A 89 6.71 -20.35 11.30
N ILE A 90 6.30 -19.08 11.18
CA ILE A 90 7.01 -17.94 11.74
C ILE A 90 6.45 -17.55 13.11
N GLU A 91 7.35 -17.08 13.98
CA GLU A 91 6.94 -16.41 15.22
C GLU A 91 6.26 -15.09 14.89
N TYR A 92 5.20 -14.75 15.63
CA TYR A 92 4.50 -13.48 15.44
C TYR A 92 3.95 -12.89 16.73
N ALA A 93 3.69 -11.59 16.71
CA ALA A 93 2.96 -10.89 17.76
C ALA A 93 1.72 -10.20 17.18
N LEU A 94 0.67 -10.17 18.01
CA LEU A 94 -0.53 -9.39 17.78
C LEU A 94 -0.55 -8.21 18.77
N VAL A 95 -0.51 -6.98 18.26
CA VAL A 95 -0.53 -5.76 19.06
C VAL A 95 -1.63 -4.84 18.56
N ASP A 96 -2.67 -4.66 19.38
CA ASP A 96 -3.69 -3.62 19.09
C ASP A 96 -3.07 -2.25 19.30
N ILE A 97 -3.01 -1.46 18.20
CA ILE A 97 -2.48 -0.09 18.23
C ILE A 97 -3.56 0.98 18.45
N ALA A 98 -4.83 0.61 18.58
CA ALA A 98 -5.93 1.56 18.78
C ALA A 98 -5.73 2.45 20.03
N PRO A 99 -5.26 1.95 21.20
CA PRO A 99 -5.00 2.80 22.36
C PRO A 99 -3.91 3.87 22.10
N MET A 100 -2.88 3.53 21.32
CA MET A 100 -1.82 4.48 20.96
C MET A 100 -2.35 5.56 20.03
N LEU A 101 -3.19 5.18 19.07
CA LEU A 101 -3.82 6.10 18.13
C LEU A 101 -4.82 7.03 18.80
N GLU A 102 -5.58 6.52 19.78
CA GLU A 102 -6.50 7.33 20.60
C GLU A 102 -5.72 8.37 21.41
N ALA A 103 -4.67 7.95 22.11
CA ALA A 103 -3.81 8.84 22.90
C ALA A 103 -3.13 9.93 22.03
N ALA A 104 -2.74 9.59 20.79
CA ALA A 104 -2.19 10.53 19.82
C ALA A 104 -3.24 11.46 19.21
N GLY A 105 -4.54 11.24 19.45
CA GLY A 105 -5.63 12.02 18.90
C GLY A 105 -6.02 11.69 17.47
N CYS A 106 -5.56 10.57 16.89
CA CYS A 106 -5.84 10.18 15.52
C CYS A 106 -7.34 10.22 15.19
N TYR A 107 -8.14 9.56 15.99
CA TYR A 107 -9.59 9.45 15.76
C TYR A 107 -10.30 10.79 15.98
N ARG A 108 -9.98 11.50 17.06
CA ARG A 108 -10.55 12.83 17.37
C ARG A 108 -10.31 13.83 16.24
N GLU A 109 -9.08 13.92 15.74
CA GLU A 109 -8.75 14.89 14.68
C GLU A 109 -9.43 14.54 13.34
N ARG A 110 -9.57 13.26 13.02
CA ARG A 110 -10.32 12.81 11.85
C ARG A 110 -11.80 13.15 11.94
N GLU A 111 -12.42 12.82 13.06
CA GLU A 111 -13.85 13.06 13.33
C GLU A 111 -14.17 14.55 13.38
N ALA A 112 -13.32 15.37 14.00
CA ALA A 112 -13.46 16.82 13.99
C ALA A 112 -13.42 17.42 12.58
N ALA A 113 -12.55 16.91 11.71
CA ALA A 113 -12.49 17.35 10.33
C ALA A 113 -13.76 16.99 9.54
N VAL A 114 -14.32 15.78 9.75
CA VAL A 114 -15.60 15.39 9.15
C VAL A 114 -16.73 16.28 9.65
N ALA A 115 -16.82 16.51 10.97
CA ALA A 115 -17.84 17.37 11.60
C ALA A 115 -17.78 18.82 11.09
N SER A 116 -16.61 19.31 10.67
CA SER A 116 -16.46 20.66 10.13
C SER A 116 -17.16 20.89 8.79
N VAL A 117 -17.47 19.83 8.05
CA VAL A 117 -18.15 19.88 6.74
C VAL A 117 -19.54 19.22 6.75
N ASP A 118 -19.81 18.42 7.77
CA ASP A 118 -21.07 17.71 7.97
C ASP A 118 -21.58 17.96 9.40
N PRO A 119 -22.45 18.97 9.63
CA PRO A 119 -22.93 19.35 10.96
C PRO A 119 -23.74 18.27 11.68
N ASP A 120 -24.29 17.32 10.92
CA ASP A 120 -25.06 16.20 11.48
C ASP A 120 -24.19 14.97 11.81
N PHE A 121 -22.91 15.03 11.49
CA PHE A 121 -21.97 13.97 11.87
C PHE A 121 -21.84 13.87 13.40
N ARG A 122 -21.80 12.65 13.89
CA ARG A 122 -21.51 12.35 15.31
C ARG A 122 -20.40 11.30 15.39
N PRO A 123 -19.51 11.37 16.40
CA PRO A 123 -18.49 10.36 16.63
C PRO A 123 -19.06 8.93 16.61
N GLY A 124 -18.37 8.02 15.95
CA GLY A 124 -18.80 6.63 15.79
C GLY A 124 -19.69 6.35 14.56
N MET A 125 -20.18 7.37 13.85
CA MET A 125 -20.84 7.13 12.55
C MET A 125 -19.83 6.60 11.54
N PRO A 126 -20.16 5.52 10.80
CA PRO A 126 -19.27 5.02 9.76
C PRO A 126 -19.10 6.02 8.60
N TRP A 127 -17.88 6.16 8.11
CA TRP A 127 -17.58 7.08 7.01
C TRP A 127 -16.35 6.67 6.20
N LYS A 128 -16.23 7.23 4.99
CA LYS A 128 -15.08 7.10 4.10
C LYS A 128 -14.88 8.37 3.26
N ILE A 129 -13.68 8.54 2.70
CA ILE A 129 -13.41 9.56 1.66
C ILE A 129 -13.53 8.89 0.30
N VAL A 130 -14.15 9.61 -0.64
CA VAL A 130 -14.25 9.18 -2.04
C VAL A 130 -13.71 10.27 -2.96
N SER A 131 -13.01 9.86 -4.02
CA SER A 131 -12.72 10.74 -5.15
C SER A 131 -13.98 10.94 -5.99
N THR A 132 -14.14 12.12 -6.56
CA THR A 132 -15.34 12.43 -7.38
C THR A 132 -15.09 12.34 -8.87
N THR A 133 -13.86 12.06 -9.31
CA THR A 133 -13.49 12.07 -10.73
C THR A 133 -13.03 10.71 -11.23
N ASN A 134 -13.63 10.29 -12.36
CA ASN A 134 -13.11 9.21 -13.18
C ASN A 134 -12.11 9.79 -14.20
N ARG A 135 -10.83 9.50 -14.05
CA ARG A 135 -9.76 10.04 -14.91
C ARG A 135 -9.85 9.61 -16.37
N LEU A 136 -10.53 8.51 -16.67
CA LEU A 136 -10.77 8.10 -18.06
C LEU A 136 -11.76 9.01 -18.79
N GLU A 137 -12.65 9.69 -18.05
CA GLU A 137 -13.79 10.40 -18.65
C GLU A 137 -13.66 11.92 -18.59
N THR A 138 -12.89 12.46 -17.61
CA THR A 138 -12.87 13.91 -17.39
C THR A 138 -11.48 14.46 -17.04
N ASP A 139 -11.19 15.67 -17.53
CA ASP A 139 -9.99 16.47 -17.18
C ASP A 139 -10.16 17.31 -15.90
N VAL A 140 -11.24 17.08 -15.14
CA VAL A 140 -11.58 17.89 -13.96
C VAL A 140 -10.64 17.60 -12.81
N VAL A 141 -10.22 18.63 -12.09
CA VAL A 141 -9.40 18.54 -10.88
C VAL A 141 -10.07 17.61 -9.86
N ASN A 142 -9.32 16.66 -9.31
CA ASN A 142 -9.80 15.76 -8.28
C ASN A 142 -10.35 16.54 -7.10
N THR A 143 -11.62 16.35 -6.80
CA THR A 143 -12.23 16.81 -5.56
C THR A 143 -12.59 15.59 -4.71
N PHE A 144 -12.44 15.76 -3.40
CA PHE A 144 -12.75 14.70 -2.45
C PHE A 144 -14.03 15.01 -1.70
N SER A 145 -14.80 13.98 -1.41
CA SER A 145 -16.00 14.05 -0.58
C SER A 145 -15.91 13.04 0.54
N VAL A 146 -16.50 13.35 1.69
CA VAL A 146 -16.78 12.38 2.73
C VAL A 146 -18.15 11.77 2.48
N VAL A 147 -18.26 10.46 2.63
CA VAL A 147 -19.53 9.72 2.67
C VAL A 147 -19.72 9.24 4.10
N VAL A 148 -20.81 9.68 4.73
CA VAL A 148 -21.18 9.31 6.12
C VAL A 148 -22.43 8.47 6.08
N ARG A 149 -22.43 7.32 6.72
CA ARG A 149 -23.64 6.50 6.90
C ARG A 149 -24.36 6.92 8.19
N ARG A 150 -25.62 7.37 8.02
CA ARG A 150 -26.48 7.76 9.12
C ARG A 150 -27.04 6.54 9.88
N PRO A 151 -27.57 6.70 11.11
CA PRO A 151 -28.15 5.59 11.87
C PRO A 151 -29.31 4.88 11.18
N ASN A 152 -30.02 5.58 10.28
CA ASN A 152 -31.10 4.99 9.45
C ASN A 152 -30.58 4.23 8.22
N GLY A 153 -29.27 4.06 8.06
CA GLY A 153 -28.64 3.38 6.92
C GLY A 153 -28.41 4.26 5.69
N HIS A 154 -28.95 5.48 5.65
CA HIS A 154 -28.77 6.38 4.50
C HIS A 154 -27.36 6.97 4.45
N GLU A 155 -26.75 6.97 3.28
CA GLU A 155 -25.42 7.56 3.03
C GLU A 155 -25.55 9.00 2.51
N VAL A 156 -24.88 9.92 3.20
CA VAL A 156 -24.81 11.34 2.80
C VAL A 156 -23.41 11.63 2.31
N LYS A 157 -23.32 12.21 1.10
CA LYS A 157 -22.06 12.61 0.47
C LYS A 157 -21.91 14.13 0.59
N THR A 158 -20.83 14.58 1.25
CA THR A 158 -20.52 16.00 1.45
C THR A 158 -19.12 16.30 0.90
N ARG A 159 -18.98 17.37 0.14
CA ARG A 159 -17.70 17.82 -0.42
C ARG A 159 -16.77 18.27 0.72
N LEU A 160 -15.53 17.79 0.72
CA LEU A 160 -14.49 18.22 1.64
C LEU A 160 -13.91 19.56 1.22
N THR A 161 -13.70 20.45 2.20
CA THR A 161 -12.80 21.58 2.00
C THR A 161 -11.36 21.10 1.94
N PRO A 162 -10.42 21.83 1.28
CA PRO A 162 -9.01 21.45 1.29
C PRO A 162 -8.43 21.29 2.70
N ARG A 163 -8.85 22.14 3.64
CA ARG A 163 -8.44 22.08 5.04
C ARG A 163 -8.91 20.80 5.72
N ALA A 164 -10.20 20.45 5.59
CA ALA A 164 -10.75 19.24 6.17
C ALA A 164 -10.09 17.98 5.58
N TYR A 165 -9.88 17.96 4.26
CA TYR A 165 -9.18 16.85 3.59
C TYR A 165 -7.76 16.65 4.13
N LEU A 166 -6.96 17.71 4.20
CA LEU A 166 -5.59 17.65 4.69
C LEU A 166 -5.52 17.24 6.17
N GLN A 167 -6.48 17.70 7.00
CA GLN A 167 -6.59 17.29 8.39
C GLN A 167 -6.88 15.79 8.53
N ILE A 168 -7.82 15.27 7.72
CA ILE A 168 -8.12 13.83 7.72
C ILE A 168 -6.89 13.02 7.29
N VAL A 169 -6.22 13.42 6.22
CA VAL A 169 -5.00 12.74 5.73
C VAL A 169 -3.90 12.76 6.78
N ALA A 170 -3.63 13.93 7.38
CA ALA A 170 -2.59 14.07 8.40
C ALA A 170 -2.87 13.17 9.61
N ALA A 171 -4.11 13.16 10.11
CA ALA A 171 -4.52 12.33 11.24
C ALA A 171 -4.53 10.83 10.87
N THR A 172 -4.92 10.47 9.65
CA THR A 172 -4.87 9.09 9.16
C THR A 172 -3.43 8.56 9.10
N ASN A 173 -2.47 9.43 8.77
CA ASN A 173 -1.05 9.06 8.71
C ASN A 173 -0.47 8.62 10.07
N PHE A 174 -1.11 8.95 11.20
CA PHE A 174 -0.75 8.37 12.50
C PHE A 174 -0.77 6.84 12.47
N LYS A 175 -1.76 6.23 11.81
CA LYS A 175 -1.90 4.77 11.73
C LYS A 175 -0.63 4.11 11.19
N GLN A 176 -0.14 4.58 10.05
CA GLN A 176 1.04 4.00 9.41
C GLN A 176 2.34 4.28 10.19
N ARG A 177 2.46 5.47 10.80
CA ARG A 177 3.64 5.80 11.61
C ARG A 177 3.66 5.01 12.92
N THR A 178 2.50 4.79 13.56
CA THR A 178 2.41 3.95 14.76
C THR A 178 2.76 2.49 14.44
N ARG A 179 2.27 1.94 13.32
CA ARG A 179 2.69 0.61 12.86
C ARG A 179 4.20 0.54 12.68
N LYS A 180 4.79 1.51 12.00
CA LYS A 180 6.23 1.56 11.76
C LYS A 180 7.05 1.66 13.05
N MET A 181 6.59 2.43 14.03
CA MET A 181 7.20 2.50 15.35
C MET A 181 7.25 1.10 16.00
N MET A 182 6.17 0.33 15.93
CA MET A 182 6.12 -1.03 16.48
C MET A 182 7.01 -2.00 15.70
N GLU A 183 7.10 -1.85 14.38
CA GLU A 183 8.00 -2.66 13.56
C GLU A 183 9.46 -2.47 13.98
N TYR A 184 9.92 -1.23 14.11
CA TYR A 184 11.29 -0.93 14.56
C TYR A 184 11.53 -1.34 16.01
N PHE A 185 10.56 -1.21 16.92
CA PHE A 185 10.69 -1.74 18.28
C PHE A 185 11.03 -3.25 18.27
N HIS A 186 10.32 -4.04 17.45
CA HIS A 186 10.60 -5.47 17.35
C HIS A 186 11.90 -5.76 16.60
N ALA A 187 12.25 -4.97 15.60
CA ALA A 187 13.49 -5.08 14.86
C ALA A 187 14.72 -4.85 15.78
N ASP A 188 14.66 -3.80 16.59
CA ASP A 188 15.75 -3.45 17.52
C ASP A 188 15.98 -4.57 18.54
N ARG A 189 14.92 -5.07 19.21
CA ARG A 189 15.07 -6.14 20.22
C ARG A 189 15.55 -7.47 19.66
N LEU A 190 15.35 -7.73 18.36
CA LEU A 190 15.75 -8.98 17.68
C LEU A 190 17.05 -8.84 16.89
N VAL A 191 17.54 -7.61 16.70
CA VAL A 191 18.64 -7.27 15.77
C VAL A 191 18.24 -7.67 14.33
N PHE A 192 16.99 -7.45 13.97
CA PHE A 192 16.40 -7.70 12.64
C PHE A 192 16.34 -6.40 11.83
N ALA A 193 16.11 -6.52 10.53
CA ALA A 193 15.74 -5.41 9.65
C ALA A 193 14.22 -5.31 9.56
N VAL A 194 13.71 -4.15 9.13
CA VAL A 194 12.30 -3.93 8.85
C VAL A 194 12.03 -4.04 7.36
N SER A 195 11.04 -4.83 6.97
CA SER A 195 10.57 -4.93 5.59
C SER A 195 9.50 -3.91 5.28
N GLY A 196 9.62 -3.23 4.15
CA GLY A 196 8.50 -2.55 3.51
C GLY A 196 7.77 -3.51 2.58
N THR A 197 6.50 -3.23 2.35
CA THR A 197 5.61 -4.07 1.54
C THR A 197 5.03 -3.38 0.30
N PRO A 198 5.44 -2.14 -0.10
CA PRO A 198 4.88 -1.53 -1.30
C PRO A 198 5.27 -2.33 -2.55
N ASN A 199 4.32 -2.50 -3.45
CA ASN A 199 4.54 -2.95 -4.82
C ASN A 199 4.95 -1.78 -5.71
N LEU A 200 5.22 -2.03 -7.00
CA LEU A 200 5.71 -1.00 -7.92
C LEU A 200 4.71 0.14 -8.11
N LEU A 201 3.41 -0.13 -8.23
CA LEU A 201 2.40 0.93 -8.39
C LEU A 201 2.37 1.88 -7.20
N GLU A 202 2.38 1.32 -6.00
CA GLU A 202 2.37 2.10 -4.76
C GLU A 202 3.66 2.89 -4.60
N TYR A 203 4.80 2.25 -4.87
CA TYR A 203 6.11 2.89 -4.73
C TYR A 203 6.33 3.98 -5.78
N ASP A 204 6.05 3.69 -7.05
CA ASP A 204 6.25 4.62 -8.17
C ASP A 204 5.37 5.88 -8.06
N GLN A 205 4.11 5.71 -7.65
CA GLN A 205 3.15 6.82 -7.60
C GLN A 205 3.05 7.45 -6.21
N GLY A 206 3.87 7.01 -5.24
CA GLY A 206 3.92 7.59 -3.91
C GLY A 206 2.68 7.30 -3.05
N PHE A 207 2.04 6.16 -3.25
CA PHE A 207 0.91 5.71 -2.43
C PHE A 207 1.40 5.07 -1.12
N PHE A 208 2.06 5.86 -0.31
CA PHE A 208 2.56 5.49 1.03
C PHE A 208 2.75 6.73 1.91
N VAL A 209 2.90 6.52 3.19
CA VAL A 209 3.15 7.57 4.18
C VAL A 209 4.65 7.66 4.46
N LYS A 210 5.25 8.84 4.24
CA LYS A 210 6.65 9.10 4.60
C LYS A 210 6.87 8.85 6.10
N LEU A 211 7.88 8.04 6.43
CA LEU A 211 8.18 7.57 7.79
C LEU A 211 7.05 6.72 8.43
N GLY A 212 6.09 6.26 7.61
CA GLY A 212 5.15 5.22 7.95
C GLY A 212 5.49 3.96 7.15
N ASP A 213 4.53 3.45 6.37
CA ASP A 213 4.75 2.30 5.47
C ASP A 213 5.77 2.58 4.35
N GLY A 214 6.06 3.86 4.05
CA GLY A 214 7.18 4.26 3.20
C GLY A 214 8.57 4.02 3.80
N ALA A 215 8.70 3.94 5.13
CA ALA A 215 9.97 3.64 5.79
C ALA A 215 10.21 2.12 5.86
N ALA A 216 11.41 1.69 5.53
CA ALA A 216 11.88 0.31 5.68
C ALA A 216 13.39 0.23 5.41
N ASP A 217 14.01 -0.84 5.88
CA ASP A 217 15.41 -1.14 5.56
C ASP A 217 15.53 -1.87 4.21
N VAL A 218 14.49 -2.61 3.81
CA VAL A 218 14.42 -3.32 2.51
C VAL A 218 12.97 -3.38 2.01
N LYS A 219 12.79 -3.30 0.68
CA LYS A 219 11.48 -3.36 0.00
C LYS A 219 11.49 -4.45 -1.08
N PRO A 220 11.20 -5.71 -0.72
CA PRO A 220 11.46 -6.86 -1.60
C PRO A 220 10.65 -6.89 -2.90
N ILE A 221 9.44 -6.31 -2.90
CA ILE A 221 8.50 -6.35 -4.03
C ILE A 221 8.28 -4.99 -4.70
N ALA A 222 9.06 -3.95 -4.35
CA ALA A 222 8.91 -2.61 -4.93
C ALA A 222 9.15 -2.53 -6.44
N GLY A 223 9.77 -3.55 -7.04
CA GLY A 223 9.94 -3.68 -8.48
C GLY A 223 8.90 -4.56 -9.19
N LEU A 224 7.90 -5.10 -8.47
CA LEU A 224 6.86 -5.97 -9.03
C LEU A 224 5.55 -5.21 -9.22
N TYR A 225 4.94 -5.37 -10.39
CA TYR A 225 3.57 -4.92 -10.65
C TYR A 225 2.57 -5.69 -9.78
N LYS A 226 1.41 -5.11 -9.51
CA LYS A 226 0.39 -5.72 -8.63
C LYS A 226 -0.04 -7.12 -9.11
N THR A 227 -0.24 -7.28 -10.41
CA THR A 227 -0.57 -8.58 -11.02
C THR A 227 0.53 -9.61 -10.84
N GLN A 228 1.79 -9.19 -10.90
CA GLN A 228 2.95 -10.04 -10.64
C GLN A 228 3.05 -10.44 -9.16
N VAL A 229 2.69 -9.53 -8.24
CA VAL A 229 2.62 -9.85 -6.80
C VAL A 229 1.58 -10.93 -6.54
N TYR A 230 0.39 -10.86 -7.15
CA TYR A 230 -0.63 -11.92 -7.04
C TYR A 230 -0.13 -13.27 -7.57
N ALA A 231 0.52 -13.27 -8.74
CA ALA A 231 1.06 -14.49 -9.33
C ALA A 231 2.17 -15.09 -8.45
N LEU A 232 3.10 -14.26 -7.97
CA LEU A 232 4.19 -14.69 -7.11
C LEU A 232 3.69 -15.18 -5.75
N ALA A 233 2.72 -14.53 -5.14
CA ALA A 233 2.13 -14.94 -3.87
C ALA A 233 1.50 -16.34 -3.96
N ARG A 234 0.74 -16.62 -5.02
CA ARG A 234 0.19 -17.97 -5.29
C ARG A 234 1.30 -19.00 -5.48
N HIS A 235 2.33 -18.65 -6.27
CA HIS A 235 3.48 -19.53 -6.49
C HIS A 235 4.24 -19.86 -5.19
N LEU A 236 4.38 -18.88 -4.29
CA LEU A 236 5.00 -19.05 -2.97
C LEU A 236 4.08 -19.76 -1.95
N GLY A 237 2.87 -20.14 -2.34
CA GLY A 237 1.93 -20.88 -1.52
C GLY A 237 1.25 -20.03 -0.44
N VAL A 238 1.05 -18.74 -0.66
CA VAL A 238 0.18 -17.90 0.18
C VAL A 238 -1.23 -18.51 0.21
N ILE A 239 -1.95 -18.39 1.33
CA ILE A 239 -3.30 -18.95 1.50
C ILE A 239 -4.27 -18.33 0.50
N GLU A 240 -5.20 -19.17 -0.02
CA GLU A 240 -6.12 -18.73 -1.08
C GLU A 240 -7.07 -17.63 -0.62
N GLU A 241 -7.46 -17.60 0.65
CA GLU A 241 -8.30 -16.56 1.23
C GLU A 241 -7.68 -15.16 1.06
N ILE A 242 -6.34 -15.04 1.09
CA ILE A 242 -5.63 -13.78 0.81
C ILE A 242 -5.52 -13.55 -0.70
N CYS A 243 -5.23 -14.61 -1.48
CA CYS A 243 -5.02 -14.48 -2.92
C CYS A 243 -6.29 -14.15 -3.70
N SER A 244 -7.47 -14.51 -3.18
CA SER A 244 -8.77 -14.24 -3.81
C SER A 244 -9.46 -12.98 -3.29
N ARG A 245 -8.96 -12.40 -2.18
CA ARG A 245 -9.55 -11.20 -1.60
C ARG A 245 -9.27 -9.96 -2.45
N ALA A 246 -10.31 -9.15 -2.68
CA ALA A 246 -10.14 -7.84 -3.30
C ALA A 246 -9.31 -6.92 -2.38
N PRO A 247 -8.38 -6.12 -2.92
CA PRO A 247 -7.59 -5.18 -2.13
C PRO A 247 -8.46 -4.13 -1.47
N THR A 248 -8.42 -4.03 -0.15
CA THR A 248 -9.09 -3.01 0.65
C THR A 248 -8.08 -2.05 1.25
N THR A 249 -8.51 -0.83 1.57
CA THR A 249 -7.62 0.14 2.20
C THR A 249 -7.51 -0.07 3.72
N ASP A 250 -8.49 -0.73 4.36
CA ASP A 250 -8.63 -0.87 5.83
C ASP A 250 -8.30 0.44 6.59
N THR A 251 -8.64 1.59 5.96
CA THR A 251 -8.26 2.93 6.43
C THR A 251 -9.42 3.64 7.08
N TYR A 252 -10.63 3.37 6.58
CA TYR A 252 -11.88 4.00 7.00
C TYR A 252 -12.87 2.96 7.52
N SER A 253 -13.84 3.41 8.33
CA SER A 253 -14.87 2.55 8.90
C SER A 253 -15.90 2.02 7.89
N LEU A 254 -16.00 2.64 6.70
CA LEU A 254 -16.73 2.09 5.56
C LEU A 254 -15.74 1.44 4.59
N ALA A 255 -16.09 0.24 4.12
CA ALA A 255 -15.27 -0.50 3.17
C ALA A 255 -15.00 0.32 1.90
N GLN A 256 -13.76 0.28 1.42
CA GLN A 256 -13.30 0.97 0.23
C GLN A 256 -12.20 0.19 -0.46
N SER A 257 -12.26 0.07 -1.79
CA SER A 257 -11.16 -0.49 -2.57
C SER A 257 -10.03 0.54 -2.77
N GLN A 258 -8.80 0.04 -2.95
CA GLN A 258 -7.68 0.91 -3.32
C GLN A 258 -7.86 1.51 -4.72
N GLU A 259 -8.50 0.76 -5.63
CA GLU A 259 -8.81 1.21 -6.98
C GLU A 259 -9.72 2.43 -6.97
N ASP A 260 -10.79 2.40 -6.17
CA ASP A 260 -11.74 3.52 -6.06
C ASP A 260 -11.15 4.75 -5.35
N PHE A 261 -10.17 4.53 -4.48
CA PHE A 261 -9.61 5.62 -3.68
C PHE A 261 -8.49 6.38 -4.40
N TYR A 262 -7.57 5.66 -5.06
CA TYR A 262 -6.32 6.28 -5.55
C TYR A 262 -6.05 6.05 -7.04
N PHE A 263 -6.31 4.85 -7.54
CA PHE A 263 -5.85 4.46 -8.87
C PHE A 263 -6.87 4.68 -9.99
N ALA A 264 -8.16 4.69 -9.69
CA ALA A 264 -9.27 4.93 -10.62
C ALA A 264 -9.35 3.98 -11.84
N LEU A 265 -8.56 2.91 -11.84
CA LEU A 265 -8.51 1.86 -12.86
C LEU A 265 -8.26 0.50 -12.21
N PRO A 266 -8.78 -0.61 -12.79
CA PRO A 266 -8.43 -1.95 -12.38
C PRO A 266 -6.93 -2.21 -12.50
N TYR A 267 -6.34 -2.86 -11.49
CA TYR A 267 -4.91 -3.14 -11.43
C TYR A 267 -4.32 -3.79 -12.69
N PRO A 268 -4.97 -4.82 -13.32
CA PRO A 268 -4.39 -5.43 -14.52
C PRO A 268 -4.21 -4.44 -15.68
N THR A 269 -5.13 -3.49 -15.80
CA THR A 269 -5.06 -2.44 -16.82
C THR A 269 -4.01 -1.40 -16.46
N LEU A 270 -3.99 -0.96 -15.21
CA LEU A 270 -3.06 0.06 -14.76
C LEU A 270 -1.61 -0.44 -14.78
N ASP A 271 -1.35 -1.69 -14.42
CA ASP A 271 -0.04 -2.33 -14.50
C ASP A 271 0.51 -2.30 -15.94
N LEU A 272 -0.33 -2.65 -16.93
CA LEU A 272 0.05 -2.61 -18.35
C LEU A 272 0.32 -1.19 -18.83
N ILE A 273 -0.50 -0.22 -18.42
CA ILE A 273 -0.30 1.20 -18.80
C ILE A 273 0.96 1.75 -18.13
N LEU A 274 1.22 1.43 -16.87
CA LEU A 274 2.45 1.83 -16.18
C LEU A 274 3.69 1.19 -16.83
N TRP A 275 3.61 -0.10 -17.20
CA TRP A 275 4.68 -0.77 -17.94
C TRP A 275 4.96 -0.05 -19.25
N ALA A 276 3.92 0.23 -20.02
CA ALA A 276 4.03 0.91 -21.31
C ALA A 276 4.65 2.32 -21.17
N LYS A 277 4.20 3.08 -20.15
CA LYS A 277 4.77 4.38 -19.82
C LYS A 277 6.26 4.31 -19.49
N ASN A 278 6.68 3.30 -18.71
CA ASN A 278 8.07 3.11 -18.31
C ASN A 278 8.98 2.60 -19.43
N HIS A 279 8.39 2.15 -20.56
CA HIS A 279 9.11 1.68 -21.73
C HIS A 279 8.88 2.57 -22.97
N ASP A 280 8.39 3.80 -22.76
CA ASP A 280 8.16 4.80 -23.81
C ASP A 280 7.28 4.31 -24.97
N VAL A 281 6.29 3.42 -24.66
CA VAL A 281 5.34 2.93 -25.66
C VAL A 281 4.36 4.06 -26.02
N PRO A 282 4.15 4.35 -27.33
CA PRO A 282 3.23 5.38 -27.76
C PRO A 282 1.80 5.11 -27.28
N PRO A 283 1.06 6.14 -26.80
CA PRO A 283 -0.32 5.99 -26.29
C PRO A 283 -1.27 5.36 -27.29
N ALA A 284 -1.13 5.66 -28.58
CA ALA A 284 -1.94 5.07 -29.66
C ALA A 284 -1.75 3.53 -29.75
N GLU A 285 -0.52 3.03 -29.54
CA GLU A 285 -0.23 1.59 -29.54
C GLU A 285 -0.87 0.91 -28.32
N VAL A 286 -0.74 1.51 -27.14
CA VAL A 286 -1.37 1.02 -25.91
C VAL A 286 -2.89 0.99 -26.04
N GLY A 287 -3.48 2.06 -26.57
CA GLY A 287 -4.92 2.16 -26.83
C GLY A 287 -5.41 1.03 -27.74
N ARG A 288 -4.70 0.75 -28.83
CA ARG A 288 -5.04 -0.33 -29.77
C ARG A 288 -5.03 -1.72 -29.07
N VAL A 289 -4.05 -1.99 -28.19
CA VAL A 289 -3.92 -3.29 -27.51
C VAL A 289 -4.95 -3.46 -26.37
N LEU A 290 -5.22 -2.39 -25.64
CA LEU A 290 -6.09 -2.44 -24.45
C LEU A 290 -7.55 -2.10 -24.74
N GLY A 291 -7.88 -1.53 -25.91
CA GLY A 291 -9.22 -1.12 -26.28
C GLY A 291 -9.59 0.28 -25.80
N PHE A 292 -8.60 1.16 -25.61
CA PHE A 292 -8.79 2.57 -25.25
C PHE A 292 -8.47 3.51 -26.42
N THR A 293 -9.00 4.73 -26.34
CA THR A 293 -8.56 5.79 -27.24
C THR A 293 -7.16 6.29 -26.82
N GLU A 294 -6.41 6.83 -27.77
CA GLU A 294 -5.12 7.48 -27.50
C GLU A 294 -5.24 8.54 -26.40
N GLN A 295 -6.30 9.35 -26.44
CA GLN A 295 -6.55 10.40 -25.46
C GLN A 295 -6.78 9.86 -24.04
N GLN A 296 -7.47 8.72 -23.91
CA GLN A 296 -7.66 8.06 -22.60
C GLN A 296 -6.32 7.59 -22.00
N VAL A 297 -5.45 7.00 -22.83
CA VAL A 297 -4.12 6.56 -22.39
C VAL A 297 -3.24 7.75 -22.02
N LEU A 298 -3.27 8.83 -22.81
CA LEU A 298 -2.54 10.07 -22.51
C LEU A 298 -2.91 10.63 -21.14
N ARG A 299 -4.21 10.69 -20.82
CA ARG A 299 -4.67 11.15 -19.49
C ARG A 299 -4.11 10.31 -18.36
N VAL A 300 -4.04 8.99 -18.52
CA VAL A 300 -3.46 8.11 -17.50
C VAL A 300 -1.95 8.35 -17.39
N TYR A 301 -1.24 8.54 -18.49
CA TYR A 301 0.19 8.88 -18.50
C TYR A 301 0.45 10.21 -17.78
N GLU A 302 -0.39 11.21 -18.02
CA GLU A 302 -0.30 12.52 -17.36
C GLU A 302 -0.61 12.42 -15.85
N ASP A 303 -1.58 11.61 -15.44
CA ASP A 303 -1.90 11.35 -14.04
C ASP A 303 -0.74 10.67 -13.31
N ILE A 304 -0.11 9.66 -13.94
CA ILE A 304 1.10 9.02 -13.41
C ILE A 304 2.22 10.05 -13.20
N GLU A 305 2.50 10.88 -14.20
CA GLU A 305 3.54 11.91 -14.10
C GLU A 305 3.20 12.99 -13.05
N GLN A 306 1.94 13.36 -12.93
CA GLN A 306 1.49 14.30 -11.89
C GLN A 306 1.70 13.71 -10.49
N LYS A 307 1.35 12.44 -10.29
CA LYS A 307 1.57 11.73 -9.02
C LYS A 307 3.06 11.64 -8.70
N ARG A 308 3.91 11.22 -9.63
CA ARG A 308 5.37 11.19 -9.47
C ARG A 308 5.94 12.54 -9.03
N ARG A 309 5.55 13.63 -9.70
CA ARG A 309 5.99 14.99 -9.33
C ARG A 309 5.52 15.41 -7.94
N SER A 310 4.25 15.21 -7.63
CA SER A 310 3.68 15.63 -6.34
C SER A 310 4.18 14.82 -5.15
N THR A 311 4.60 13.57 -5.38
CA THR A 311 5.07 12.66 -4.34
C THR A 311 6.60 12.49 -4.29
N ALA A 312 7.34 13.15 -5.18
CA ALA A 312 8.79 13.03 -5.26
C ALA A 312 9.48 13.22 -3.90
N TYR A 313 9.04 14.20 -3.09
CA TYR A 313 9.62 14.46 -1.78
C TYR A 313 9.45 13.29 -0.78
N LEU A 314 8.49 12.39 -1.00
CA LEU A 314 8.27 11.21 -0.14
C LEU A 314 9.46 10.23 -0.22
N HIS A 315 10.12 10.17 -1.37
CA HIS A 315 11.27 9.34 -1.64
C HIS A 315 12.60 9.97 -1.20
N MET A 316 12.61 11.27 -0.96
CA MET A 316 13.85 11.99 -0.66
C MET A 316 14.39 11.63 0.74
N PRO A 317 15.68 11.32 0.86
CA PRO A 317 16.35 11.29 2.16
C PRO A 317 16.36 12.70 2.78
N PRO A 318 16.74 12.83 4.05
CA PRO A 318 16.98 14.14 4.65
C PRO A 318 17.96 14.96 3.80
N VAL A 319 17.64 16.23 3.55
CA VAL A 319 18.56 17.17 2.90
C VAL A 319 19.60 17.60 3.94
N LEU A 320 20.86 17.29 3.69
CA LEU A 320 21.97 17.76 4.50
C LEU A 320 22.40 19.13 3.98
N LEU A 321 22.58 20.08 4.89
CA LEU A 321 22.99 21.46 4.52
C LEU A 321 24.50 21.58 4.34
N ASP A 322 25.26 20.66 4.95
CA ASP A 322 26.72 20.55 4.81
C ASP A 322 27.10 19.16 4.31
N ASP A 323 28.27 19.05 3.68
CA ASP A 323 28.83 17.76 3.26
C ASP A 323 29.28 16.97 4.49
N VAL A 324 28.65 15.84 4.72
CA VAL A 324 29.01 14.87 5.78
C VAL A 324 29.75 13.71 5.15
N GLN A 325 31.02 13.54 5.48
CA GLN A 325 31.78 12.34 5.12
C GLN A 325 31.40 11.21 6.08
N LEU A 326 30.80 10.13 5.56
CA LEU A 326 30.43 8.91 6.30
C LEU A 326 31.46 7.80 6.06
#